data_ccf588d1b8a0d5e93ea5f8db62a068fc
#
_entry.id   ccf588d1b8a0d5e93ea5f8db62a068fc
#
_cell.length_a   1.000
_cell.length_b   1.000
_cell.length_c   1.000
_cell.angle_alpha   90.00
_cell.angle_beta   90.00
_cell.angle_gamma   90.00
#
_symmetry.space_group_name_H-M   'P 1'
#
loop_
_entity.id
_entity.type
_entity.pdbx_description
1 polymer ?
#
loop_
_entity_poly.entity_id
_entity_poly.type
_entity_poly.pdbx_seq_one_letter_code
_entity_poly.pdbx_strand_id
1 'polypeptide(L)'
;MKIPHMRWVVAILLFLATAVNYADRLALSVISTDLRREFSMTENDYSQVVSIFLFSYAVMYAFSGYIVDRLGTRRGFSLFIFIWSCAAMLHGFTTGKWSLAGARFLLGLGEPGNWPAAARAVAEWFPARLRALGIGIFNAGTMLGSAVAPPLVSFLTLHYGWRSAFYFTGAIGFAWLIAWLILYQPPHLNRWLRASEYEEMKHEVQTPEQATPATADRPSWWAVLKTRECLTLTLARFFTDPVIYFVIFWLPEYLRKERHFDLAMVGQYASVPFIAGGVAYIVGGWLSGRLMRAGWRLPKARKCVMLIGAAVMPIAILAPAAPTAAMAIGAICFVTMGHAFWISNMQALPTDLCRAGEIGTVMGISGMGGALGGILANMGTAWVVQHFTYAPIFAMAGLMHPLGVGIICWFLPSWRFGQRINVTY
;
A
#
# COMPACT_ATOMS: atom_id res chain seq x y z
N MET A 1 23.06 -18.07 -16.65
CA MET A 1 23.00 -18.46 -15.23
C MET A 1 21.53 -18.44 -14.79
N LYS A 2 21.04 -19.47 -14.10
CA LYS A 2 19.64 -19.57 -13.65
C LYS A 2 19.60 -19.29 -12.14
N ILE A 3 18.62 -18.48 -11.71
CA ILE A 3 18.48 -18.06 -10.31
C ILE A 3 17.49 -19.03 -9.61
N PRO A 4 17.87 -19.68 -8.51
CA PRO A 4 16.94 -20.50 -7.74
C PRO A 4 15.92 -19.62 -7.01
N HIS A 5 14.71 -20.13 -6.85
CA HIS A 5 13.65 -19.45 -6.10
C HIS A 5 13.32 -18.05 -6.64
N MET A 6 13.26 -17.89 -7.97
CA MET A 6 13.09 -16.62 -8.67
C MET A 6 11.84 -15.84 -8.20
N ARG A 7 10.77 -16.53 -7.79
CA ARG A 7 9.56 -15.90 -7.22
C ARG A 7 9.87 -15.01 -6.01
N TRP A 8 10.82 -15.43 -5.15
CA TRP A 8 11.19 -14.65 -3.96
C TRP A 8 12.08 -13.46 -4.32
N VAL A 9 12.87 -13.56 -5.38
CA VAL A 9 13.61 -12.40 -5.93
C VAL A 9 12.60 -11.34 -6.40
N VAL A 10 11.53 -11.76 -7.07
CA VAL A 10 10.44 -10.85 -7.46
C VAL A 10 9.79 -10.24 -6.22
N ALA A 11 9.49 -11.03 -5.17
CA ALA A 11 8.92 -10.50 -3.93
C ALA A 11 9.83 -9.44 -3.28
N ILE A 12 11.15 -9.67 -3.25
CA ILE A 12 12.12 -8.70 -2.72
C ILE A 12 12.15 -7.43 -3.57
N LEU A 13 12.11 -7.56 -4.89
CA LEU A 13 12.02 -6.39 -5.77
C LEU A 13 10.76 -5.57 -5.46
N LEU A 14 9.60 -6.20 -5.31
CA LEU A 14 8.35 -5.50 -4.97
C LEU A 14 8.41 -4.84 -3.59
N PHE A 15 9.00 -5.52 -2.60
CA PHE A 15 9.24 -4.97 -1.26
C PHE A 15 10.13 -3.72 -1.32
N LEU A 16 11.25 -3.78 -2.05
CA LEU A 16 12.18 -2.66 -2.20
C LEU A 16 11.55 -1.50 -2.98
N ALA A 17 10.75 -1.78 -4.03
CA ALA A 17 10.03 -0.72 -4.74
C ALA A 17 9.13 0.08 -3.80
N THR A 18 8.38 -0.64 -2.94
CA THR A 18 7.49 0.00 -1.99
C THR A 18 8.26 0.76 -0.89
N ALA A 19 9.42 0.23 -0.47
CA ALA A 19 10.29 0.93 0.48
C ALA A 19 10.83 2.25 -0.10
N VAL A 20 11.31 2.23 -1.35
CA VAL A 20 11.77 3.44 -2.05
C VAL A 20 10.62 4.44 -2.24
N ASN A 21 9.46 3.98 -2.67
CA ASN A 21 8.25 4.80 -2.84
C ASN A 21 7.90 5.59 -1.56
N TYR A 22 7.96 4.92 -0.39
CA TYR A 22 7.69 5.58 0.89
C TYR A 22 8.82 6.50 1.35
N ALA A 23 10.08 6.16 1.05
CA ALA A 23 11.21 7.02 1.35
C ALA A 23 11.13 8.34 0.56
N ASP A 24 10.80 8.29 -0.74
CA ASP A 24 10.60 9.45 -1.60
C ASP A 24 9.47 10.35 -1.08
N ARG A 25 8.34 9.73 -0.71
CA ARG A 25 7.17 10.43 -0.18
C ARG A 25 7.47 11.21 1.09
N LEU A 26 8.19 10.59 2.03
CA LEU A 26 8.48 11.16 3.34
C LEU A 26 9.63 12.15 3.33
N ALA A 27 10.50 12.14 2.32
CA ALA A 27 11.64 13.03 2.22
C ALA A 27 11.24 14.50 2.39
N LEU A 28 10.16 14.96 1.73
CA LEU A 28 9.67 16.33 1.87
C LEU A 28 9.26 16.67 3.30
N SER A 29 8.59 15.75 3.98
CA SER A 29 8.10 15.99 5.34
C SER A 29 9.24 16.18 6.32
N VAL A 30 10.33 15.42 6.16
CA VAL A 30 11.52 15.50 7.03
C VAL A 30 12.19 16.87 6.92
N ILE A 31 12.29 17.42 5.71
CA ILE A 31 12.99 18.69 5.45
C ILE A 31 12.02 19.89 5.27
N SER A 32 10.78 19.73 5.66
CA SER A 32 9.72 20.72 5.46
C SER A 32 10.07 22.10 6.03
N THR A 33 10.69 22.14 7.21
CA THR A 33 11.10 23.39 7.87
C THR A 33 12.20 24.11 7.09
N ASP A 34 13.18 23.38 6.58
CA ASP A 34 14.29 23.96 5.79
C ASP A 34 13.78 24.53 4.47
N LEU A 35 12.92 23.78 3.78
CA LEU A 35 12.29 24.23 2.53
C LEU A 35 11.39 25.47 2.72
N ARG A 36 10.59 25.48 3.80
CA ARG A 36 9.76 26.65 4.09
C ARG A 36 10.60 27.89 4.34
N ARG A 37 11.71 27.75 5.05
CA ARG A 37 12.63 28.84 5.32
C ARG A 37 13.32 29.32 4.02
N GLU A 38 13.85 28.39 3.20
CA GLU A 38 14.57 28.74 1.98
C GLU A 38 13.66 29.40 0.93
N PHE A 39 12.43 28.92 0.77
CA PHE A 39 11.48 29.44 -0.22
C PHE A 39 10.52 30.49 0.35
N SER A 40 10.74 30.95 1.58
CA SER A 40 9.86 31.90 2.29
C SER A 40 8.38 31.50 2.25
N MET A 41 8.10 30.19 2.44
CA MET A 41 6.75 29.65 2.39
C MET A 41 6.08 29.69 3.76
N THR A 42 4.82 30.10 3.77
CA THR A 42 3.93 29.96 4.92
C THR A 42 3.52 28.49 5.12
N GLU A 43 2.91 28.19 6.27
CA GLU A 43 2.31 26.85 6.51
C GLU A 43 1.21 26.53 5.49
N ASN A 44 0.45 27.54 5.11
CA ASN A 44 -0.59 27.39 4.08
C ASN A 44 0.00 27.09 2.70
N ASP A 45 1.13 27.70 2.33
CA ASP A 45 1.83 27.39 1.09
C ASP A 45 2.33 25.95 1.05
N TYR A 46 2.91 25.48 2.15
CA TYR A 46 3.34 24.11 2.28
C TYR A 46 2.16 23.12 2.20
N SER A 47 1.05 23.44 2.86
CA SER A 47 -0.19 22.66 2.79
C SER A 47 -0.72 22.54 1.36
N GLN A 48 -0.65 23.61 0.56
CA GLN A 48 -1.04 23.59 -0.85
C GLN A 48 -0.14 22.67 -1.67
N VAL A 49 1.17 22.69 -1.44
CA VAL A 49 2.13 21.80 -2.12
C VAL A 49 1.83 20.32 -1.81
N VAL A 50 1.52 20.00 -0.55
CA VAL A 50 1.12 18.64 -0.14
C VAL A 50 -0.24 18.25 -0.75
N SER A 51 -1.20 19.19 -0.79
CA SER A 51 -2.53 18.94 -1.36
C SER A 51 -2.49 18.65 -2.85
N ILE A 52 -1.63 19.33 -3.61
CA ILE A 52 -1.42 19.07 -5.05
C ILE A 52 -0.93 17.65 -5.28
N PHE A 53 -0.01 17.16 -4.44
CA PHE A 53 0.42 15.77 -4.49
C PHE A 53 -0.74 14.79 -4.21
N LEU A 54 -1.49 15.02 -3.13
CA LEU A 54 -2.60 14.14 -2.76
C LEU A 54 -3.68 14.10 -3.84
N PHE A 55 -3.97 15.23 -4.46
CA PHE A 55 -4.91 15.32 -5.56
C PHE A 55 -4.46 14.51 -6.78
N SER A 56 -3.23 14.75 -7.27
CA SER A 56 -2.68 14.01 -8.42
C SER A 56 -2.54 12.52 -8.12
N TYR A 57 -2.16 12.16 -6.90
CA TYR A 57 -2.08 10.78 -6.42
C TYR A 57 -3.45 10.09 -6.47
N ALA A 58 -4.50 10.71 -5.92
CA ALA A 58 -5.83 10.13 -5.89
C ALA A 58 -6.39 9.94 -7.32
N VAL A 59 -6.23 10.94 -8.18
CA VAL A 59 -6.66 10.86 -9.58
C VAL A 59 -5.91 9.74 -10.31
N MET A 60 -4.58 9.74 -10.23
CA MET A 60 -3.80 8.74 -10.95
C MET A 60 -3.98 7.34 -10.38
N TYR A 61 -4.29 7.18 -9.09
CA TYR A 61 -4.56 5.87 -8.50
C TYR A 61 -5.72 5.18 -9.23
N ALA A 62 -6.77 5.93 -9.59
CA ALA A 62 -7.90 5.39 -10.35
C ALA A 62 -7.50 4.82 -11.73
N PHE A 63 -6.52 5.44 -12.40
CA PHE A 63 -6.14 5.09 -13.77
C PHE A 63 -4.88 4.25 -13.85
N SER A 64 -4.02 4.27 -12.83
CA SER A 64 -2.72 3.59 -12.85
C SER A 64 -2.85 2.09 -13.11
N GLY A 65 -3.85 1.46 -12.49
CA GLY A 65 -4.12 0.05 -12.70
C GLY A 65 -4.54 -0.29 -14.11
N TYR A 66 -5.38 0.53 -14.73
CA TYR A 66 -5.79 0.37 -16.12
C TYR A 66 -4.60 0.52 -17.09
N ILE A 67 -3.71 1.47 -16.81
CA ILE A 67 -2.48 1.65 -17.58
C ILE A 67 -1.59 0.40 -17.46
N VAL A 68 -1.41 -0.13 -16.23
CA VAL A 68 -0.64 -1.36 -16.00
C VAL A 68 -1.25 -2.55 -16.71
N ASP A 69 -2.59 -2.70 -16.70
CA ASP A 69 -3.29 -3.79 -17.39
C ASP A 69 -3.13 -3.70 -18.91
N ARG A 70 -3.07 -2.49 -19.46
CA ARG A 70 -2.87 -2.28 -20.91
C ARG A 70 -1.43 -2.51 -21.36
N LEU A 71 -0.45 -2.02 -20.61
CA LEU A 71 0.98 -2.10 -20.94
C LEU A 71 1.61 -3.45 -20.55
N GLY A 72 0.96 -4.21 -19.66
CA GLY A 72 1.53 -5.36 -18.98
C GLY A 72 2.42 -4.95 -17.80
N THR A 73 2.61 -5.86 -16.85
CA THR A 73 3.28 -5.58 -15.57
C THR A 73 4.67 -4.99 -15.73
N ARG A 74 5.51 -5.58 -16.59
CA ARG A 74 6.89 -5.12 -16.77
C ARG A 74 6.97 -3.67 -17.24
N ARG A 75 6.27 -3.34 -18.33
CA ARG A 75 6.31 -2.00 -18.93
C ARG A 75 5.54 -0.98 -18.07
N GLY A 76 4.37 -1.37 -17.58
CA GLY A 76 3.53 -0.49 -16.77
C GLY A 76 4.24 -0.09 -15.48
N PHE A 77 4.85 -1.03 -14.77
CA PHE A 77 5.60 -0.71 -13.57
C PHE A 77 6.83 0.14 -13.88
N SER A 78 7.58 -0.20 -14.94
CA SER A 78 8.73 0.61 -15.38
C SER A 78 8.35 2.05 -15.67
N LEU A 79 7.21 2.30 -16.32
CA LEU A 79 6.71 3.64 -16.62
C LEU A 79 6.48 4.44 -15.34
N PHE A 80 5.79 3.87 -14.37
CA PHE A 80 5.47 4.55 -13.13
C PHE A 80 6.72 4.83 -12.30
N ILE A 81 7.65 3.86 -12.20
CA ILE A 81 8.92 4.05 -11.49
C ILE A 81 9.76 5.12 -12.16
N PHE A 82 9.83 5.13 -13.48
CA PHE A 82 10.53 6.18 -14.21
C PHE A 82 9.97 7.57 -13.90
N ILE A 83 8.64 7.72 -13.96
CA ILE A 83 7.97 9.00 -13.67
C ILE A 83 8.25 9.45 -12.23
N TRP A 84 8.08 8.58 -11.23
CA TRP A 84 8.32 9.01 -9.85
C TRP A 84 9.78 9.27 -9.55
N SER A 85 10.72 8.49 -10.12
CA SER A 85 12.16 8.71 -9.92
C SER A 85 12.61 10.03 -10.55
N CYS A 86 12.12 10.35 -11.75
CA CYS A 86 12.31 11.67 -12.34
C CYS A 86 11.74 12.78 -11.45
N ALA A 87 10.50 12.60 -10.97
CA ALA A 87 9.85 13.56 -10.10
C ALA A 87 10.60 13.73 -8.77
N ALA A 88 11.08 12.65 -8.16
CA ALA A 88 11.91 12.71 -6.97
C ALA A 88 13.18 13.55 -7.21
N MET A 89 13.92 13.28 -8.28
CA MET A 89 15.10 14.08 -8.62
C MET A 89 14.78 15.54 -8.93
N LEU A 90 13.65 15.82 -9.60
CA LEU A 90 13.21 17.18 -9.92
C LEU A 90 12.98 18.04 -8.66
N HIS A 91 12.65 17.45 -7.51
CA HIS A 91 12.59 18.20 -6.25
C HIS A 91 13.91 18.87 -5.90
N GLY A 92 15.04 18.24 -6.20
CA GLY A 92 16.37 18.82 -5.96
C GLY A 92 16.71 20.04 -6.83
N PHE A 93 15.98 20.25 -7.93
CA PHE A 93 16.16 21.40 -8.83
C PHE A 93 15.14 22.52 -8.56
N THR A 94 14.29 22.38 -7.57
CA THR A 94 13.26 23.40 -7.28
C THR A 94 13.86 24.65 -6.69
N THR A 95 13.29 25.79 -7.07
CA THR A 95 13.75 27.14 -6.70
C THR A 95 12.67 27.96 -5.98
N GLY A 96 11.50 27.37 -5.74
CA GLY A 96 10.40 28.05 -5.05
C GLY A 96 9.14 27.19 -5.00
N LYS A 97 8.08 27.74 -4.41
CA LYS A 97 6.80 27.07 -4.16
C LYS A 97 6.22 26.38 -5.39
N TRP A 98 6.14 27.07 -6.53
CA TRP A 98 5.45 26.55 -7.71
C TRP A 98 6.23 25.44 -8.42
N SER A 99 7.58 25.54 -8.47
CA SER A 99 8.42 24.47 -8.98
C SER A 99 8.34 23.23 -8.08
N LEU A 100 8.29 23.42 -6.76
CA LEU A 100 8.09 22.33 -5.79
C LEU A 100 6.72 21.68 -5.93
N ALA A 101 5.66 22.50 -6.13
CA ALA A 101 4.31 22.00 -6.40
C ALA A 101 4.24 21.19 -7.69
N GLY A 102 4.93 21.63 -8.75
CA GLY A 102 5.04 20.88 -10.01
C GLY A 102 5.74 19.53 -9.85
N ALA A 103 6.85 19.49 -9.12
CA ALA A 103 7.55 18.24 -8.81
C ALA A 103 6.68 17.30 -7.97
N ARG A 104 5.93 17.82 -6.99
CA ARG A 104 4.95 17.06 -6.19
C ARG A 104 3.78 16.54 -7.01
N PHE A 105 3.27 17.32 -7.94
CA PHE A 105 2.24 16.88 -8.87
C PHE A 105 2.71 15.68 -9.70
N LEU A 106 3.91 15.77 -10.28
CA LEU A 106 4.50 14.68 -11.05
C LEU A 106 4.76 13.43 -10.20
N LEU A 107 5.21 13.61 -8.96
CA LEU A 107 5.40 12.50 -8.02
C LEU A 107 4.08 11.80 -7.75
N GLY A 108 3.00 12.57 -7.53
CA GLY A 108 1.65 12.03 -7.34
C GLY A 108 1.11 11.29 -8.57
N LEU A 109 1.57 11.62 -9.79
CA LEU A 109 1.26 10.84 -10.98
C LEU A 109 2.05 9.52 -11.08
N GLY A 110 3.28 9.48 -10.55
CA GLY A 110 4.14 8.28 -10.63
C GLY A 110 3.86 7.23 -9.55
N GLU A 111 3.74 7.65 -8.30
CA GLU A 111 3.73 6.75 -7.16
C GLU A 111 2.56 5.75 -7.09
N PRO A 112 1.31 6.11 -7.45
CA PRO A 112 0.17 5.20 -7.29
C PRO A 112 0.28 3.91 -8.09
N GLY A 113 1.05 3.92 -9.20
CA GLY A 113 1.25 2.75 -10.04
C GLY A 113 1.95 1.57 -9.35
N ASN A 114 2.64 1.82 -8.23
CA ASN A 114 3.28 0.79 -7.42
C ASN A 114 2.29 -0.32 -7.00
N TRP A 115 1.13 0.06 -6.50
CA TRP A 115 0.16 -0.88 -5.92
C TRP A 115 -0.44 -1.85 -6.94
N PRO A 116 -1.05 -1.39 -8.05
CA PRO A 116 -1.61 -2.30 -9.04
C PRO A 116 -0.56 -3.11 -9.77
N ALA A 117 0.63 -2.52 -10.04
CA ALA A 117 1.71 -3.26 -10.68
C ALA A 117 2.27 -4.37 -9.79
N ALA A 118 2.47 -4.10 -8.48
CA ALA A 118 2.91 -5.10 -7.53
C ALA A 118 1.87 -6.23 -7.35
N ALA A 119 0.59 -5.89 -7.22
CA ALA A 119 -0.48 -6.89 -7.10
C ALA A 119 -0.54 -7.78 -8.34
N ARG A 120 -0.40 -7.20 -9.54
CA ARG A 120 -0.37 -7.95 -10.79
C ARG A 120 0.88 -8.84 -10.89
N ALA A 121 2.06 -8.35 -10.51
CA ALA A 121 3.28 -9.15 -10.46
C ALA A 121 3.12 -10.34 -9.49
N VAL A 122 2.47 -10.14 -8.34
CA VAL A 122 2.15 -11.23 -7.42
C VAL A 122 1.18 -12.23 -8.07
N ALA A 123 0.17 -11.78 -8.80
CA ALA A 123 -0.76 -12.68 -9.50
C ALA A 123 -0.05 -13.53 -10.56
N GLU A 124 0.94 -12.98 -11.25
CA GLU A 124 1.71 -13.66 -12.30
C GLU A 124 2.72 -14.68 -11.73
N TRP A 125 3.31 -14.41 -10.55
CA TRP A 125 4.40 -15.22 -10.00
C TRP A 125 4.02 -16.13 -8.83
N PHE A 126 2.89 -15.88 -8.18
CA PHE A 126 2.52 -16.58 -6.96
C PHE A 126 1.23 -17.40 -7.13
N PRO A 127 1.23 -18.69 -6.73
CA PRO A 127 0.00 -19.46 -6.68
C PRO A 127 -0.97 -18.86 -5.67
N ALA A 128 -2.26 -19.10 -5.84
CA ALA A 128 -3.32 -18.52 -5.02
C ALA A 128 -3.05 -18.60 -3.51
N ARG A 129 -2.49 -19.73 -3.06
CA ARG A 129 -2.12 -19.94 -1.63
C ARG A 129 -1.03 -19.00 -1.11
N LEU A 130 -0.18 -18.46 -1.98
CA LEU A 130 0.94 -17.58 -1.60
C LEU A 130 0.71 -16.11 -1.98
N ARG A 131 -0.37 -15.78 -2.71
CA ARG A 131 -0.63 -14.39 -3.16
C ARG A 131 -0.74 -13.41 -2.00
N ALA A 132 -1.48 -13.74 -0.93
CA ALA A 132 -1.56 -12.85 0.22
C ALA A 132 -0.21 -12.68 0.94
N LEU A 133 0.66 -13.70 0.93
CA LEU A 133 2.02 -13.56 1.44
C LEU A 133 2.84 -12.60 0.57
N GLY A 134 2.78 -12.75 -0.76
CA GLY A 134 3.42 -11.82 -1.69
C GLY A 134 2.93 -10.38 -1.50
N ILE A 135 1.62 -10.19 -1.36
CA ILE A 135 0.98 -8.91 -1.04
C ILE A 135 1.49 -8.38 0.31
N GLY A 136 1.55 -9.22 1.35
CA GLY A 136 2.05 -8.84 2.67
C GLY A 136 3.51 -8.41 2.64
N ILE A 137 4.36 -9.11 1.88
CA ILE A 137 5.79 -8.79 1.74
C ILE A 137 5.95 -7.39 1.13
N PHE A 138 5.31 -7.10 0.01
CA PHE A 138 5.51 -5.78 -0.59
C PHE A 138 4.90 -4.66 0.27
N ASN A 139 3.77 -4.89 0.95
CA ASN A 139 3.22 -3.91 1.89
C ASN A 139 4.15 -3.66 3.09
N ALA A 140 4.86 -4.68 3.59
CA ALA A 140 5.85 -4.50 4.65
C ALA A 140 6.98 -3.53 4.24
N GLY A 141 7.23 -3.38 2.93
CA GLY A 141 8.14 -2.36 2.40
C GLY A 141 7.77 -0.93 2.79
N THR A 142 6.48 -0.64 2.98
CA THR A 142 6.03 0.69 3.46
C THR A 142 6.62 1.02 4.83
N MET A 143 6.70 0.03 5.71
CA MET A 143 7.23 0.18 7.06
C MET A 143 8.74 0.40 7.05
N LEU A 144 9.45 -0.36 6.20
CA LEU A 144 10.90 -0.15 6.02
C LEU A 144 11.18 1.25 5.47
N GLY A 145 10.50 1.66 4.40
CA GLY A 145 10.65 2.99 3.82
C GLY A 145 10.38 4.10 4.83
N SER A 146 9.30 3.96 5.60
CA SER A 146 8.95 4.92 6.64
C SER A 146 9.97 4.99 7.79
N ALA A 147 10.58 3.87 8.15
CA ALA A 147 11.59 3.83 9.21
C ALA A 147 12.96 4.36 8.76
N VAL A 148 13.33 4.10 7.50
CA VAL A 148 14.64 4.48 6.93
C VAL A 148 14.66 5.93 6.45
N ALA A 149 13.54 6.46 5.97
CA ALA A 149 13.50 7.80 5.38
C ALA A 149 13.98 8.92 6.34
N PRO A 150 13.49 9.05 7.59
CA PRO A 150 13.91 10.14 8.45
C PRO A 150 15.41 10.16 8.74
N PRO A 151 16.08 9.08 9.19
CA PRO A 151 17.52 9.10 9.46
C PRO A 151 18.34 9.30 8.19
N LEU A 152 17.94 8.69 7.06
CA LEU A 152 18.66 8.84 5.78
C LEU A 152 18.58 10.27 5.26
N VAL A 153 17.37 10.84 5.20
CA VAL A 153 17.13 12.19 4.70
C VAL A 153 17.83 13.22 5.61
N SER A 154 17.76 13.07 6.93
CA SER A 154 18.43 13.94 7.88
C SER A 154 19.96 13.88 7.70
N PHE A 155 20.53 12.68 7.59
CA PHE A 155 21.96 12.51 7.35
C PHE A 155 22.42 13.23 6.07
N LEU A 156 21.72 12.99 4.96
CA LEU A 156 22.02 13.61 3.67
C LEU A 156 21.87 15.14 3.73
N THR A 157 20.82 15.63 4.38
CA THR A 157 20.57 17.07 4.52
C THR A 157 21.68 17.77 5.33
N LEU A 158 22.08 17.17 6.44
CA LEU A 158 23.11 17.76 7.33
C LEU A 158 24.49 17.80 6.69
N HIS A 159 24.87 16.79 5.89
CA HIS A 159 26.22 16.67 5.33
C HIS A 159 26.35 17.25 3.91
N TYR A 160 25.28 17.21 3.10
CA TYR A 160 25.30 17.53 1.68
C TYR A 160 24.22 18.53 1.24
N GLY A 161 23.41 19.03 2.18
CA GLY A 161 22.27 19.89 1.90
C GLY A 161 21.02 19.12 1.48
N TRP A 162 19.85 19.73 1.66
CA TRP A 162 18.55 19.05 1.46
C TRP A 162 18.30 18.55 0.04
N ARG A 163 18.89 19.17 -0.97
CA ARG A 163 18.78 18.75 -2.39
C ARG A 163 19.34 17.35 -2.60
N SER A 164 20.40 16.99 -1.88
CA SER A 164 21.03 15.68 -1.98
C SER A 164 20.11 14.53 -1.60
N ALA A 165 19.18 14.75 -0.66
CA ALA A 165 18.21 13.75 -0.28
C ALA A 165 17.35 13.33 -1.48
N PHE A 166 16.86 14.27 -2.26
CA PHE A 166 16.06 14.01 -3.45
C PHE A 166 16.84 13.40 -4.60
N TYR A 167 18.08 13.84 -4.81
CA TYR A 167 18.93 13.22 -5.82
C TYR A 167 19.24 11.77 -5.48
N PHE A 168 19.53 11.49 -4.21
CA PHE A 168 19.87 10.15 -3.76
C PHE A 168 18.66 9.20 -3.83
N THR A 169 17.50 9.62 -3.34
CA THR A 169 16.29 8.76 -3.35
C THR A 169 15.80 8.51 -4.78
N GLY A 170 15.80 9.53 -5.64
CA GLY A 170 15.48 9.36 -7.06
C GLY A 170 16.48 8.46 -7.80
N ALA A 171 17.80 8.57 -7.48
CA ALA A 171 18.82 7.70 -8.06
C ALA A 171 18.64 6.23 -7.66
N ILE A 172 18.24 5.95 -6.40
CA ILE A 172 17.89 4.60 -5.96
C ILE A 172 16.69 4.07 -6.77
N GLY A 173 15.69 4.91 -7.07
CA GLY A 173 14.57 4.54 -7.93
C GLY A 173 15.03 4.11 -9.33
N PHE A 174 15.95 4.84 -9.95
CA PHE A 174 16.53 4.43 -11.23
C PHE A 174 17.39 3.16 -11.13
N ALA A 175 18.19 3.01 -10.08
CA ALA A 175 18.97 1.78 -9.86
C ALA A 175 18.01 0.57 -9.71
N TRP A 176 16.91 0.75 -9.00
CA TRP A 176 15.88 -0.27 -8.88
C TRP A 176 15.22 -0.56 -10.24
N LEU A 177 14.91 0.46 -11.03
CA LEU A 177 14.35 0.30 -12.38
C LEU A 177 15.25 -0.54 -13.29
N ILE A 178 16.55 -0.31 -13.23
CA ILE A 178 17.55 -1.13 -13.97
C ILE A 178 17.48 -2.59 -13.48
N ALA A 179 17.47 -2.83 -12.19
CA ALA A 179 17.35 -4.17 -11.62
C ALA A 179 16.03 -4.85 -12.07
N TRP A 180 14.92 -4.11 -12.05
CA TRP A 180 13.63 -4.59 -12.53
C TRP A 180 13.65 -4.99 -14.00
N LEU A 181 14.19 -4.14 -14.86
CA LEU A 181 14.29 -4.40 -16.31
C LEU A 181 15.18 -5.61 -16.63
N ILE A 182 16.19 -5.89 -15.80
CA ILE A 182 17.08 -7.04 -15.97
C ILE A 182 16.42 -8.33 -15.46
N LEU A 183 15.82 -8.29 -14.28
CA LEU A 183 15.41 -9.49 -13.55
C LEU A 183 13.94 -9.88 -13.82
N TYR A 184 13.05 -8.89 -13.98
CA TYR A 184 11.63 -9.19 -14.13
C TYR A 184 11.22 -9.41 -15.58
N GLN A 185 10.56 -10.51 -15.79
CA GLN A 185 9.75 -10.86 -16.97
C GLN A 185 8.59 -11.74 -16.49
N PRO A 186 7.47 -11.83 -17.21
CA PRO A 186 6.47 -12.86 -16.94
C PRO A 186 7.11 -14.25 -16.88
N PRO A 187 6.62 -15.19 -16.04
CA PRO A 187 7.30 -16.47 -15.81
C PRO A 187 7.66 -17.24 -17.08
N HIS A 188 6.76 -17.27 -18.08
CA HIS A 188 6.96 -17.98 -19.34
C HIS A 188 8.07 -17.37 -20.25
N LEU A 189 8.46 -16.11 -20.02
CA LEU A 189 9.51 -15.39 -20.76
C LEU A 189 10.78 -15.19 -19.92
N ASN A 190 10.77 -15.58 -18.64
CA ASN A 190 11.85 -15.22 -17.74
C ASN A 190 13.08 -16.09 -17.95
N ARG A 191 14.14 -15.49 -18.48
CA ARG A 191 15.43 -16.16 -18.77
C ARG A 191 16.18 -16.64 -17.53
N TRP A 192 15.90 -16.08 -16.36
CA TRP A 192 16.56 -16.41 -15.10
C TRP A 192 15.87 -17.55 -14.35
N LEU A 193 14.61 -17.87 -14.69
CA LEU A 193 13.82 -18.92 -14.07
C LEU A 193 14.35 -20.31 -14.49
N ARG A 194 14.43 -21.24 -13.54
CA ARG A 194 14.77 -22.64 -13.81
C ARG A 194 13.58 -23.36 -14.46
N ALA A 195 13.84 -24.26 -15.39
CA ALA A 195 12.78 -25.02 -16.05
C ALA A 195 11.95 -25.85 -15.07
N SER A 196 12.60 -26.50 -14.08
CA SER A 196 11.90 -27.24 -13.02
C SER A 196 10.96 -26.34 -12.20
N GLU A 197 11.43 -25.16 -11.79
CA GLU A 197 10.61 -24.21 -11.04
C GLU A 197 9.46 -23.65 -11.90
N TYR A 198 9.67 -23.48 -13.20
CA TYR A 198 8.61 -23.08 -14.13
C TYR A 198 7.52 -24.14 -14.26
N GLU A 199 7.87 -25.41 -14.43
CA GLU A 199 6.89 -26.49 -14.50
C GLU A 199 6.11 -26.66 -13.19
N GLU A 200 6.76 -26.56 -12.04
CA GLU A 200 6.07 -26.52 -10.74
C GLU A 200 5.06 -25.33 -10.69
N MET A 201 5.50 -24.16 -11.12
CA MET A 201 4.64 -22.96 -11.16
C MET A 201 3.47 -23.12 -12.12
N LYS A 202 3.67 -23.73 -13.30
CA LYS A 202 2.63 -23.91 -14.31
C LYS A 202 1.45 -24.75 -13.80
N HIS A 203 1.72 -25.72 -12.93
CA HIS A 203 0.68 -26.51 -12.27
C HIS A 203 0.00 -25.76 -11.10
N GLU A 204 0.70 -24.82 -10.47
CA GLU A 204 0.22 -24.09 -9.31
C GLU A 204 -0.38 -22.72 -9.64
N VAL A 205 0.21 -22.03 -10.61
CA VAL A 205 -0.22 -20.72 -11.10
C VAL A 205 -0.97 -20.95 -12.39
N GLN A 206 -2.28 -20.94 -12.34
CA GLN A 206 -3.06 -20.73 -13.55
C GLN A 206 -2.73 -19.32 -14.01
N THR A 207 -1.87 -19.21 -15.02
CA THR A 207 -1.46 -17.90 -15.53
C THR A 207 -2.67 -17.27 -16.20
N PRO A 208 -3.09 -16.11 -15.74
CA PRO A 208 -4.23 -15.40 -16.29
C PRO A 208 -4.13 -15.09 -17.79
N GLU A 209 -2.89 -15.02 -18.32
CA GLU A 209 -2.64 -14.84 -19.76
C GLU A 209 -3.01 -16.06 -20.60
N GLN A 210 -2.98 -17.26 -20.03
CA GLN A 210 -3.40 -18.49 -20.73
C GLN A 210 -4.93 -18.65 -20.80
N ALA A 211 -5.67 -17.98 -19.93
CA ALA A 211 -7.13 -18.03 -19.91
C ALA A 211 -7.79 -16.95 -20.79
N THR A 212 -7.03 -15.96 -21.25
CA THR A 212 -7.60 -14.90 -22.09
C THR A 212 -6.81 -14.85 -23.40
N PRO A 213 -7.40 -15.20 -24.56
CA PRO A 213 -6.75 -15.01 -25.86
C PRO A 213 -6.29 -13.56 -25.99
N ALA A 214 -5.13 -13.35 -26.63
CA ALA A 214 -4.59 -12.00 -26.88
C ALA A 214 -5.55 -11.08 -27.65
N THR A 215 -6.59 -11.66 -28.26
CA THR A 215 -7.66 -11.03 -29.03
C THR A 215 -8.93 -10.76 -28.21
N ALA A 216 -9.03 -11.19 -26.93
CA ALA A 216 -10.21 -10.89 -26.14
C ALA A 216 -10.29 -9.40 -25.83
N ASP A 217 -11.45 -8.81 -26.10
CA ASP A 217 -11.76 -7.41 -25.82
C ASP A 217 -11.51 -7.13 -24.33
N ARG A 218 -10.47 -6.33 -24.04
CA ARG A 218 -10.17 -5.91 -22.67
C ARG A 218 -11.24 -4.94 -22.24
N PRO A 219 -11.88 -5.16 -21.08
CA PRO A 219 -12.96 -4.29 -20.64
C PRO A 219 -12.48 -2.85 -20.48
N SER A 220 -13.37 -1.90 -20.74
CA SER A 220 -13.10 -0.50 -20.50
C SER A 220 -13.04 -0.22 -19.00
N TRP A 221 -12.35 0.84 -18.60
CA TRP A 221 -12.29 1.29 -17.21
C TRP A 221 -13.69 1.43 -16.57
N TRP A 222 -14.64 1.98 -17.33
CA TRP A 222 -16.02 2.14 -16.90
C TRP A 222 -16.77 0.81 -16.73
N ALA A 223 -16.46 -0.19 -17.53
CA ALA A 223 -17.05 -1.51 -17.39
C ALA A 223 -16.55 -2.18 -16.11
N VAL A 224 -15.25 -2.09 -15.81
CA VAL A 224 -14.66 -2.63 -14.58
C VAL A 224 -15.20 -1.92 -13.35
N LEU A 225 -15.29 -0.58 -13.37
CA LEU A 225 -15.85 0.21 -12.26
C LEU A 225 -17.24 -0.26 -11.85
N LYS A 226 -18.10 -0.64 -12.82
CA LYS A 226 -19.48 -1.07 -12.57
C LYS A 226 -19.59 -2.51 -12.07
N THR A 227 -18.50 -3.27 -12.04
CA THR A 227 -18.52 -4.64 -11.53
C THR A 227 -18.79 -4.66 -10.03
N ARG A 228 -19.51 -5.67 -9.58
CA ARG A 228 -19.85 -5.84 -8.16
C ARG A 228 -18.60 -6.01 -7.30
N GLU A 229 -17.63 -6.73 -7.81
CA GLU A 229 -16.33 -6.96 -7.18
C GLU A 229 -15.60 -5.63 -6.97
N CYS A 230 -15.46 -4.82 -8.01
CA CYS A 230 -14.79 -3.53 -7.94
C CYS A 230 -15.47 -2.58 -6.95
N LEU A 231 -16.79 -2.42 -7.04
CA LEU A 231 -17.56 -1.55 -6.14
C LEU A 231 -17.45 -2.01 -4.69
N THR A 232 -17.55 -3.32 -4.44
CA THR A 232 -17.45 -3.87 -3.08
C THR A 232 -16.08 -3.62 -2.47
N LEU A 233 -15.00 -3.88 -3.23
CA LEU A 233 -13.64 -3.67 -2.77
C LEU A 233 -13.34 -2.18 -2.56
N THR A 234 -13.87 -1.33 -3.43
CA THR A 234 -13.75 0.13 -3.30
C THR A 234 -14.44 0.63 -2.02
N LEU A 235 -15.67 0.19 -1.79
CA LEU A 235 -16.44 0.58 -0.60
C LEU A 235 -15.79 0.04 0.69
N ALA A 236 -15.31 -1.20 0.70
CA ALA A 236 -14.61 -1.76 1.85
C ALA A 236 -13.35 -0.96 2.19
N ARG A 237 -12.53 -0.61 1.19
CA ARG A 237 -11.32 0.20 1.40
C ARG A 237 -11.62 1.63 1.80
N PHE A 238 -12.69 2.22 1.26
CA PHE A 238 -13.13 3.56 1.65
C PHE A 238 -13.35 3.69 3.17
N PHE A 239 -13.89 2.64 3.79
CA PHE A 239 -14.10 2.62 5.25
C PHE A 239 -12.86 2.14 6.03
N THR A 240 -12.08 1.20 5.53
CA THR A 240 -11.02 0.57 6.33
C THR A 240 -9.65 1.23 6.22
N ASP A 241 -9.30 1.78 5.03
CA ASP A 241 -8.00 2.43 4.84
C ASP A 241 -7.83 3.72 5.68
N PRO A 242 -8.88 4.52 6.00
CA PRO A 242 -8.78 5.65 6.92
C PRO A 242 -8.11 5.36 8.24
N VAL A 243 -8.24 4.14 8.76
CA VAL A 243 -7.65 3.75 10.05
C VAL A 243 -6.12 3.85 10.04
N ILE A 244 -5.49 3.36 8.98
CA ILE A 244 -4.02 3.46 8.89
C ILE A 244 -3.56 4.90 8.61
N TYR A 245 -4.34 5.69 7.86
CA TYR A 245 -4.05 7.12 7.68
C TYR A 245 -4.14 7.88 9.01
N PHE A 246 -5.12 7.55 9.87
CA PHE A 246 -5.18 8.10 11.21
C PHE A 246 -3.91 7.78 12.01
N VAL A 247 -3.46 6.53 12.01
CA VAL A 247 -2.22 6.15 12.72
C VAL A 247 -1.01 6.89 12.12
N ILE A 248 -0.90 7.01 10.80
CA ILE A 248 0.24 7.68 10.15
C ILE A 248 0.30 9.17 10.51
N PHE A 249 -0.84 9.87 10.46
CA PHE A 249 -0.85 11.34 10.55
C PHE A 249 -1.10 11.86 11.96
N TRP A 250 -1.84 11.12 12.79
CA TRP A 250 -2.31 11.61 14.08
C TRP A 250 -1.67 10.94 15.31
N LEU A 251 -1.02 9.79 15.14
CA LEU A 251 -0.36 9.11 16.26
C LEU A 251 0.68 9.98 16.96
N PRO A 252 1.60 10.67 16.25
CA PRO A 252 2.57 11.54 16.92
C PRO A 252 1.93 12.65 17.73
N GLU A 253 0.88 13.26 17.18
CA GLU A 253 0.15 14.34 17.86
C GLU A 253 -0.63 13.83 19.08
N TYR A 254 -1.29 12.68 18.97
CA TYR A 254 -1.96 12.00 20.07
C TYR A 254 -0.98 11.70 21.22
N LEU A 255 0.20 11.17 20.92
CA LEU A 255 1.22 10.89 21.94
C LEU A 255 1.70 12.17 22.63
N ARG A 256 1.86 13.26 21.89
CA ARG A 256 2.26 14.55 22.48
C ARG A 256 1.15 15.19 23.32
N LYS A 257 -0.06 15.30 22.80
CA LYS A 257 -1.16 16.04 23.43
C LYS A 257 -1.81 15.27 24.57
N GLU A 258 -2.10 13.98 24.35
CA GLU A 258 -2.86 13.18 25.32
C GLU A 258 -1.96 12.36 26.27
N ARG A 259 -0.74 12.06 25.84
CA ARG A 259 0.20 11.23 26.61
C ARG A 259 1.41 12.00 27.12
N HIS A 260 1.49 13.30 26.82
CA HIS A 260 2.54 14.22 27.28
C HIS A 260 3.97 13.77 26.91
N PHE A 261 4.11 13.07 25.77
CA PHE A 261 5.42 12.66 25.28
C PHE A 261 6.20 13.86 24.79
N ASP A 262 7.47 13.94 25.14
CA ASP A 262 8.40 14.84 24.48
C ASP A 262 8.74 14.35 23.06
N LEU A 263 9.46 15.15 22.30
CA LEU A 263 9.80 14.84 20.91
C LEU A 263 10.68 13.58 20.78
N ALA A 264 11.58 13.35 21.74
CA ALA A 264 12.46 12.18 21.75
C ALA A 264 11.66 10.90 22.01
N MET A 265 10.75 10.93 22.98
CA MET A 265 9.83 9.81 23.26
C MET A 265 8.92 9.50 22.07
N VAL A 266 8.37 10.52 21.40
CA VAL A 266 7.57 10.31 20.18
C VAL A 266 8.41 9.64 19.10
N GLY A 267 9.63 10.10 18.85
CA GLY A 267 10.55 9.50 17.87
C GLY A 267 10.83 8.02 18.15
N GLN A 268 10.98 7.66 19.41
CA GLN A 268 11.26 6.29 19.83
C GLN A 268 10.02 5.38 19.78
N TYR A 269 8.91 5.84 20.32
CA TYR A 269 7.74 4.98 20.55
C TYR A 269 6.72 4.99 19.42
N ALA A 270 6.63 6.05 18.61
CA ALA A 270 5.72 6.08 17.48
C ALA A 270 6.09 5.08 16.37
N SER A 271 7.34 4.61 16.33
CA SER A 271 7.79 3.57 15.38
C SER A 271 7.28 2.17 15.72
N VAL A 272 6.99 1.88 17.00
CA VAL A 272 6.64 0.54 17.48
C VAL A 272 5.38 -0.03 16.79
N PRO A 273 4.25 0.69 16.68
CA PRO A 273 3.09 0.22 15.93
C PRO A 273 3.37 -0.08 14.45
N PHE A 274 4.24 0.69 13.80
CA PHE A 274 4.60 0.45 12.41
C PHE A 274 5.44 -0.82 12.25
N ILE A 275 6.38 -1.08 13.14
CA ILE A 275 7.17 -2.33 13.13
C ILE A 275 6.23 -3.53 13.35
N ALA A 276 5.33 -3.45 14.34
CA ALA A 276 4.33 -4.49 14.59
C ALA A 276 3.45 -4.74 13.35
N GLY A 277 2.97 -3.69 12.70
CA GLY A 277 2.22 -3.76 11.45
C GLY A 277 3.02 -4.40 10.31
N GLY A 278 4.30 -4.05 10.16
CA GLY A 278 5.20 -4.61 9.15
C GLY A 278 5.33 -6.13 9.26
N VAL A 279 5.57 -6.63 10.47
CA VAL A 279 5.60 -8.08 10.74
C VAL A 279 4.23 -8.71 10.48
N ALA A 280 3.16 -8.05 10.90
CA ALA A 280 1.81 -8.55 10.76
C ALA A 280 1.35 -8.64 9.29
N TYR A 281 1.82 -7.78 8.39
CA TYR A 281 1.56 -7.90 6.95
C TYR A 281 2.03 -9.27 6.40
N ILE A 282 3.24 -9.68 6.78
CA ILE A 282 3.82 -10.95 6.35
C ILE A 282 3.09 -12.12 7.01
N VAL A 283 2.86 -12.03 8.32
CA VAL A 283 2.18 -13.09 9.10
C VAL A 283 0.74 -13.29 8.63
N GLY A 284 -0.01 -12.21 8.38
CA GLY A 284 -1.39 -12.28 7.88
C GLY A 284 -1.49 -12.94 6.51
N GLY A 285 -0.58 -12.61 5.60
CA GLY A 285 -0.49 -13.27 4.30
C GLY A 285 -0.08 -14.75 4.40
N TRP A 286 0.90 -15.05 5.24
CA TRP A 286 1.36 -16.41 5.49
C TRP A 286 0.28 -17.29 6.12
N LEU A 287 -0.49 -16.76 7.07
CA LEU A 287 -1.53 -17.49 7.79
C LEU A 287 -2.62 -17.99 6.85
N SER A 288 -3.11 -17.16 5.93
CA SER A 288 -4.11 -17.62 4.95
C SER A 288 -3.56 -18.73 4.05
N GLY A 289 -2.30 -18.63 3.63
CA GLY A 289 -1.62 -19.68 2.86
C GLY A 289 -1.46 -20.99 3.66
N ARG A 290 -1.18 -20.92 4.97
CA ARG A 290 -1.10 -22.09 5.84
C ARG A 290 -2.46 -22.77 6.02
N LEU A 291 -3.54 -21.99 6.19
CA LEU A 291 -4.90 -22.55 6.26
C LEU A 291 -5.27 -23.28 4.97
N MET A 292 -4.89 -22.74 3.80
CA MET A 292 -5.13 -23.41 2.52
C MET A 292 -4.34 -24.71 2.40
N ARG A 293 -3.09 -24.77 2.89
CA ARG A 293 -2.32 -26.01 2.97
C ARG A 293 -2.93 -27.04 3.91
N ALA A 294 -3.66 -26.58 4.95
CA ALA A 294 -4.42 -27.42 5.85
C ALA A 294 -5.80 -27.85 5.28
N GLY A 295 -6.03 -27.68 3.96
CA GLY A 295 -7.23 -28.12 3.27
C GLY A 295 -8.39 -27.10 3.27
N TRP A 296 -8.17 -25.87 3.76
CA TRP A 296 -9.24 -24.86 3.69
C TRP A 296 -9.39 -24.33 2.27
N ARG A 297 -10.65 -24.13 1.86
CA ARG A 297 -10.96 -23.46 0.59
C ARG A 297 -10.47 -22.00 0.65
N LEU A 298 -10.00 -21.47 -0.49
CA LEU A 298 -9.46 -20.12 -0.63
C LEU A 298 -10.37 -19.04 0.00
N PRO A 299 -11.67 -18.95 -0.31
CA PRO A 299 -12.54 -17.91 0.29
C PRO A 299 -12.61 -18.02 1.82
N LYS A 300 -12.65 -19.25 2.35
CA LYS A 300 -12.72 -19.49 3.80
C LYS A 300 -11.42 -19.06 4.49
N ALA A 301 -10.27 -19.39 3.91
CA ALA A 301 -8.96 -19.03 4.45
C ALA A 301 -8.77 -17.50 4.48
N ARG A 302 -9.07 -16.81 3.36
CA ARG A 302 -9.00 -15.33 3.29
C ARG A 302 -9.90 -14.66 4.32
N LYS A 303 -11.18 -15.06 4.36
CA LYS A 303 -12.16 -14.51 5.30
C LYS A 303 -11.75 -14.72 6.75
N CYS A 304 -11.25 -15.91 7.09
CA CYS A 304 -10.82 -16.20 8.45
C CYS A 304 -9.74 -15.20 8.92
N VAL A 305 -8.71 -14.96 8.09
CA VAL A 305 -7.63 -14.03 8.46
C VAL A 305 -8.12 -12.58 8.49
N MET A 306 -9.00 -12.19 7.56
CA MET A 306 -9.63 -10.87 7.57
C MET A 306 -10.51 -10.67 8.81
N LEU A 307 -11.27 -11.71 9.22
CA LEU A 307 -12.07 -11.70 10.45
C LEU A 307 -11.21 -11.59 11.70
N ILE A 308 -10.07 -12.31 11.77
CA ILE A 308 -9.12 -12.18 12.89
C ILE A 308 -8.64 -10.72 12.96
N GLY A 309 -8.21 -10.13 11.84
CA GLY A 309 -7.83 -8.73 11.78
C GLY A 309 -8.93 -7.80 12.27
N ALA A 310 -10.16 -7.96 11.75
CA ALA A 310 -11.29 -7.14 12.12
C ALA A 310 -11.72 -7.31 13.59
N ALA A 311 -11.64 -8.53 14.14
CA ALA A 311 -12.00 -8.82 15.53
C ALA A 311 -11.05 -8.18 16.55
N VAL A 312 -9.81 -7.91 16.15
CA VAL A 312 -8.81 -7.24 17.00
C VAL A 312 -9.03 -5.72 17.02
N MET A 313 -9.64 -5.13 15.98
CA MET A 313 -9.77 -3.68 15.82
C MET A 313 -10.50 -2.97 16.97
N PRO A 314 -11.56 -3.52 17.61
CA PRO A 314 -12.23 -2.87 18.72
C PRO A 314 -11.33 -2.54 19.93
N ILE A 315 -10.15 -3.17 20.04
CA ILE A 315 -9.13 -2.81 21.04
C ILE A 315 -8.75 -1.32 20.94
N ALA A 316 -8.88 -0.71 19.74
CA ALA A 316 -8.67 0.72 19.55
C ALA A 316 -9.43 1.58 20.58
N ILE A 317 -10.65 1.19 20.92
CA ILE A 317 -11.53 1.93 21.85
C ILE A 317 -10.88 2.10 23.23
N LEU A 318 -10.01 1.17 23.62
CA LEU A 318 -9.32 1.19 24.90
C LEU A 318 -8.10 2.15 24.93
N ALA A 319 -7.58 2.54 23.75
CA ALA A 319 -6.36 3.33 23.69
C ALA A 319 -6.47 4.70 24.41
N PRO A 320 -7.53 5.50 24.25
CA PRO A 320 -7.67 6.77 24.96
C PRO A 320 -7.77 6.62 26.48
N ALA A 321 -8.45 5.58 26.95
CA ALA A 321 -8.68 5.31 28.37
C ALA A 321 -7.55 4.48 29.02
N ALA A 322 -6.52 4.11 28.27
CA ALA A 322 -5.43 3.29 28.78
C ALA A 322 -4.68 3.99 29.93
N PRO A 323 -4.49 3.34 31.11
CA PRO A 323 -3.86 3.94 32.27
C PRO A 323 -2.41 4.38 32.02
N THR A 324 -1.69 3.67 31.17
CA THR A 324 -0.29 3.98 30.86
C THR A 324 -0.08 4.21 29.36
N ALA A 325 0.93 4.98 29.00
CA ALA A 325 1.32 5.19 27.62
C ALA A 325 1.70 3.87 26.91
N ALA A 326 2.35 2.95 27.63
CA ALA A 326 2.69 1.62 27.09
C ALA A 326 1.45 0.81 26.70
N MET A 327 0.39 0.85 27.52
CA MET A 327 -0.88 0.19 27.19
C MET A 327 -1.57 0.84 25.98
N ALA A 328 -1.53 2.17 25.88
CA ALA A 328 -2.06 2.88 24.73
C ALA A 328 -1.31 2.50 23.42
N ILE A 329 0.03 2.50 23.47
CA ILE A 329 0.86 2.07 22.33
C ILE A 329 0.60 0.60 22.00
N GLY A 330 0.48 -0.27 23.00
CA GLY A 330 0.11 -1.66 22.83
C GLY A 330 -1.23 -1.84 22.12
N ALA A 331 -2.27 -1.09 22.51
CA ALA A 331 -3.55 -1.09 21.81
C ALA A 331 -3.41 -0.63 20.35
N ILE A 332 -2.61 0.41 20.08
CA ILE A 332 -2.37 0.89 18.72
C ILE A 332 -1.55 -0.13 17.89
N CYS A 333 -0.63 -0.89 18.52
CA CYS A 333 0.03 -2.01 17.86
C CYS A 333 -0.99 -3.07 17.38
N PHE A 334 -1.95 -3.43 18.21
CA PHE A 334 -3.01 -4.34 17.80
C PHE A 334 -3.86 -3.78 16.65
N VAL A 335 -4.12 -2.47 16.62
CA VAL A 335 -4.80 -1.81 15.51
C VAL A 335 -4.00 -1.94 14.21
N THR A 336 -2.71 -1.64 14.23
CA THR A 336 -1.85 -1.76 13.03
C THR A 336 -1.70 -3.21 12.60
N MET A 337 -1.60 -4.15 13.53
CA MET A 337 -1.58 -5.59 13.24
C MET A 337 -2.90 -6.09 12.63
N GLY A 338 -4.04 -5.68 13.21
CA GLY A 338 -5.36 -6.02 12.70
C GLY A 338 -5.58 -5.49 11.28
N HIS A 339 -5.22 -4.23 11.04
CA HIS A 339 -5.22 -3.64 9.70
C HIS A 339 -4.32 -4.42 8.73
N ALA A 340 -3.12 -4.81 9.15
CA ALA A 340 -2.17 -5.54 8.31
C ALA A 340 -2.69 -6.94 7.93
N PHE A 341 -3.32 -7.67 8.86
CA PHE A 341 -4.01 -8.95 8.58
C PHE A 341 -5.15 -8.77 7.58
N TRP A 342 -5.92 -7.70 7.74
CA TRP A 342 -6.99 -7.32 6.83
C TRP A 342 -6.43 -7.03 5.44
N ILE A 343 -5.52 -6.06 5.29
CA ILE A 343 -5.13 -5.53 4.00
C ILE A 343 -4.32 -6.52 3.16
N SER A 344 -3.46 -7.36 3.78
CA SER A 344 -2.70 -8.38 3.06
C SER A 344 -3.60 -9.40 2.35
N ASN A 345 -4.78 -9.69 2.93
CA ASN A 345 -5.77 -10.57 2.33
C ASN A 345 -6.75 -9.80 1.42
N MET A 346 -7.18 -8.60 1.83
CA MET A 346 -8.08 -7.75 1.06
C MET A 346 -7.48 -7.36 -0.31
N GLN A 347 -6.22 -6.96 -0.36
CA GLN A 347 -5.52 -6.65 -1.61
C GLN A 347 -5.18 -7.88 -2.45
N ALA A 348 -5.28 -9.09 -1.91
CA ALA A 348 -5.20 -10.33 -2.68
C ALA A 348 -6.53 -10.65 -3.41
N LEU A 349 -7.67 -10.09 -2.97
CA LEU A 349 -8.98 -10.40 -3.57
C LEU A 349 -9.08 -10.08 -5.07
N PRO A 350 -8.57 -8.94 -5.58
CA PRO A 350 -8.56 -8.71 -7.03
C PRO A 350 -7.86 -9.83 -7.80
N THR A 351 -6.79 -10.41 -7.24
CA THR A 351 -6.05 -11.51 -7.87
C THR A 351 -6.79 -12.85 -7.81
N ASP A 352 -7.76 -12.97 -6.90
CA ASP A 352 -8.54 -14.19 -6.68
C ASP A 352 -9.94 -14.13 -7.32
N LEU A 353 -10.46 -12.93 -7.62
CA LEU A 353 -11.83 -12.68 -8.07
C LEU A 353 -11.93 -12.16 -9.52
N CYS A 354 -10.89 -11.46 -9.99
CA CYS A 354 -10.95 -10.73 -11.24
C CYS A 354 -10.13 -11.45 -12.33
N ARG A 355 -10.47 -11.16 -13.59
CA ARG A 355 -9.67 -11.63 -14.74
C ARG A 355 -8.31 -10.95 -14.74
N ALA A 356 -7.34 -11.58 -15.35
CA ALA A 356 -5.97 -11.07 -15.44
C ALA A 356 -5.84 -9.63 -15.93
N GLY A 357 -6.61 -9.29 -16.96
CA GLY A 357 -6.61 -7.95 -17.54
C GLY A 357 -7.38 -6.89 -16.74
N GLU A 358 -7.92 -7.23 -15.57
CA GLU A 358 -8.74 -6.37 -14.71
C GLU A 358 -8.10 -6.14 -13.33
N ILE A 359 -7.14 -6.98 -12.94
CA ILE A 359 -6.54 -6.98 -11.59
C ILE A 359 -5.99 -5.61 -11.23
N GLY A 360 -5.19 -5.03 -12.12
CA GLY A 360 -4.61 -3.71 -11.92
C GLY A 360 -5.68 -2.63 -11.82
N THR A 361 -6.66 -2.67 -12.72
CA THR A 361 -7.77 -1.70 -12.76
C THR A 361 -8.58 -1.73 -11.47
N VAL A 362 -8.99 -2.91 -11.00
CA VAL A 362 -9.74 -3.06 -9.74
C VAL A 362 -8.90 -2.62 -8.54
N MET A 363 -7.60 -2.95 -8.55
CA MET A 363 -6.67 -2.53 -7.49
C MET A 363 -6.52 -1.00 -7.44
N GLY A 364 -6.42 -0.36 -8.61
CA GLY A 364 -6.33 1.09 -8.74
C GLY A 364 -7.60 1.80 -8.28
N ILE A 365 -8.76 1.39 -8.78
CA ILE A 365 -10.07 1.98 -8.42
C ILE A 365 -10.35 1.79 -6.92
N SER A 366 -10.14 0.59 -6.40
CA SER A 366 -10.34 0.33 -4.96
C SER A 366 -9.36 1.13 -4.09
N GLY A 367 -8.13 1.34 -4.56
CA GLY A 367 -7.14 2.17 -3.90
C GLY A 367 -7.52 3.66 -3.87
N MET A 368 -8.08 4.16 -4.96
CA MET A 368 -8.67 5.52 -4.99
C MET A 368 -9.76 5.65 -3.93
N GLY A 369 -10.65 4.65 -3.81
CA GLY A 369 -11.67 4.64 -2.75
C GLY A 369 -11.07 4.77 -1.36
N GLY A 370 -10.02 3.98 -1.06
CA GLY A 370 -9.29 4.07 0.20
C GLY A 370 -8.64 5.45 0.43
N ALA A 371 -8.04 6.04 -0.62
CA ALA A 371 -7.43 7.38 -0.53
C ALA A 371 -8.49 8.46 -0.26
N LEU A 372 -9.63 8.41 -0.95
CA LEU A 372 -10.74 9.34 -0.71
C LEU A 372 -11.29 9.21 0.72
N GLY A 373 -11.50 7.97 1.18
CA GLY A 373 -11.90 7.71 2.57
C GLY A 373 -10.89 8.29 3.57
N GLY A 374 -9.59 8.13 3.30
CA GLY A 374 -8.49 8.69 4.11
C GLY A 374 -8.51 10.21 4.16
N ILE A 375 -8.72 10.89 3.04
CA ILE A 375 -8.82 12.37 2.98
C ILE A 375 -9.99 12.85 3.83
N LEU A 376 -11.18 12.28 3.63
CA LEU A 376 -12.38 12.67 4.39
C LEU A 376 -12.23 12.40 5.89
N ALA A 377 -11.67 11.23 6.25
CA ALA A 377 -11.43 10.90 7.65
C ALA A 377 -10.37 11.81 8.29
N ASN A 378 -9.34 12.21 7.55
CA ASN A 378 -8.33 13.14 8.07
C ASN A 378 -8.94 14.52 8.37
N MET A 379 -9.79 15.03 7.45
CA MET A 379 -10.55 16.28 7.68
C MET A 379 -11.51 16.16 8.86
N GLY A 380 -12.25 15.03 8.94
CA GLY A 380 -13.15 14.75 10.05
C GLY A 380 -12.42 14.63 11.39
N THR A 381 -11.25 13.98 11.41
CA THR A 381 -10.41 13.85 12.60
C THR A 381 -9.96 15.23 13.12
N ALA A 382 -9.52 16.12 12.24
CA ALA A 382 -9.13 17.47 12.61
C ALA A 382 -10.27 18.22 13.31
N TRP A 383 -11.48 18.12 12.75
CA TRP A 383 -12.66 18.75 13.33
C TRP A 383 -13.05 18.13 14.69
N VAL A 384 -13.05 16.79 14.78
CA VAL A 384 -13.41 16.07 16.01
C VAL A 384 -12.42 16.38 17.15
N VAL A 385 -11.13 16.36 16.86
CA VAL A 385 -10.08 16.62 17.88
C VAL A 385 -10.11 18.08 18.37
N GLN A 386 -10.54 19.03 17.55
CA GLN A 386 -10.70 20.42 17.94
C GLN A 386 -11.91 20.66 18.87
N HIS A 387 -13.00 19.90 18.70
CA HIS A 387 -14.26 20.09 19.43
C HIS A 387 -14.50 19.07 20.53
N PHE A 388 -13.83 17.92 20.46
CA PHE A 388 -13.97 16.81 21.39
C PHE A 388 -12.58 16.28 21.79
N THR A 389 -12.48 14.96 21.95
CA THR A 389 -11.24 14.24 22.28
C THR A 389 -10.87 13.27 21.14
N TYR A 390 -9.79 12.55 21.28
CA TYR A 390 -9.44 11.44 20.37
C TYR A 390 -10.34 10.20 20.51
N ALA A 391 -11.11 10.06 21.60
CA ALA A 391 -11.92 8.88 21.87
C ALA A 391 -12.92 8.51 20.74
N PRO A 392 -13.68 9.45 20.14
CA PRO A 392 -14.58 9.13 19.02
C PRO A 392 -13.82 8.59 17.79
N ILE A 393 -12.60 9.08 17.54
CA ILE A 393 -11.80 8.62 16.40
C ILE A 393 -11.31 7.19 16.62
N PHE A 394 -10.85 6.86 17.83
CA PHE A 394 -10.47 5.48 18.17
C PHE A 394 -11.67 4.52 18.16
N ALA A 395 -12.85 4.97 18.57
CA ALA A 395 -14.09 4.19 18.46
C ALA A 395 -14.44 3.91 16.99
N MET A 396 -14.38 4.93 16.14
CA MET A 396 -14.57 4.78 14.70
C MET A 396 -13.55 3.81 14.11
N ALA A 397 -12.26 3.96 14.43
CA ALA A 397 -11.20 3.07 13.96
C ALA A 397 -11.46 1.60 14.35
N GLY A 398 -11.98 1.36 15.56
CA GLY A 398 -12.34 0.02 16.04
C GLY A 398 -13.49 -0.63 15.25
N LEU A 399 -14.41 0.16 14.70
CA LEU A 399 -15.63 -0.34 14.04
C LEU A 399 -15.49 -0.46 12.50
N MET A 400 -14.55 0.23 11.88
CA MET A 400 -14.44 0.29 10.41
C MET A 400 -14.11 -1.06 9.77
N HIS A 401 -13.24 -1.88 10.37
CA HIS A 401 -12.89 -3.19 9.82
C HIS A 401 -14.02 -4.24 9.99
N PRO A 402 -14.70 -4.35 11.14
CA PRO A 402 -15.95 -5.11 11.23
C PRO A 402 -16.99 -4.72 10.18
N LEU A 403 -17.19 -3.42 9.93
CA LEU A 403 -18.05 -2.93 8.85
C LEU A 403 -17.55 -3.40 7.47
N GLY A 404 -16.24 -3.28 7.21
CA GLY A 404 -15.63 -3.76 5.97
C GLY A 404 -15.85 -5.25 5.71
N VAL A 405 -15.74 -6.09 6.75
CA VAL A 405 -16.10 -7.52 6.67
C VAL A 405 -17.58 -7.69 6.31
N GLY A 406 -18.47 -6.93 6.95
CA GLY A 406 -19.90 -6.93 6.64
C GLY A 406 -20.17 -6.62 5.16
N ILE A 407 -19.53 -5.57 4.63
CA ILE A 407 -19.62 -5.17 3.22
C ILE A 407 -19.20 -6.32 2.31
N ILE A 408 -18.03 -6.92 2.54
CA ILE A 408 -17.53 -8.02 1.70
C ILE A 408 -18.46 -9.24 1.78
N CYS A 409 -18.91 -9.61 2.98
CA CYS A 409 -19.79 -10.75 3.16
C CYS A 409 -21.17 -10.53 2.53
N TRP A 410 -21.68 -9.32 2.55
CA TRP A 410 -23.00 -8.98 1.99
C TRP A 410 -22.97 -8.87 0.46
N PHE A 411 -22.00 -8.15 -0.06
CA PHE A 411 -21.95 -7.83 -1.49
C PHE A 411 -21.18 -8.84 -2.34
N LEU A 412 -20.43 -9.78 -1.78
CA LEU A 412 -19.79 -10.88 -2.51
C LEU A 412 -20.37 -12.25 -2.09
N PRO A 413 -21.60 -12.58 -2.53
CA PRO A 413 -22.27 -13.83 -2.11
C PRO A 413 -21.59 -15.08 -2.66
N SER A 414 -20.93 -15.03 -3.82
CA SER A 414 -20.05 -16.11 -4.32
C SER A 414 -18.95 -16.48 -3.32
N TRP A 415 -18.63 -15.55 -2.41
CA TRP A 415 -17.80 -15.72 -1.24
C TRP A 415 -18.58 -16.12 0.01
N ARG A 416 -19.91 -16.35 -0.07
CA ARG A 416 -20.68 -16.94 1.04
C ARG A 416 -20.21 -18.37 1.27
N PHE A 417 -20.16 -18.76 2.54
CA PHE A 417 -19.72 -20.06 3.00
C PHE A 417 -20.29 -21.21 2.14
N GLY A 418 -19.43 -21.90 1.40
CA GLY A 418 -19.75 -23.22 0.85
C GLY A 418 -20.15 -23.32 -0.63
N GLN A 419 -20.40 -22.25 -1.37
CA GLN A 419 -20.66 -22.38 -2.81
C GLN A 419 -19.36 -22.54 -3.59
N ARG A 420 -19.30 -23.55 -4.48
CA ARG A 420 -18.24 -23.66 -5.47
C ARG A 420 -18.29 -22.39 -6.32
N ILE A 421 -17.19 -21.66 -6.37
CA ILE A 421 -16.99 -20.73 -7.48
C ILE A 421 -16.86 -21.66 -8.69
N ASN A 422 -17.93 -21.78 -9.49
CA ASN A 422 -17.79 -22.24 -10.85
C ASN A 422 -17.07 -21.11 -11.60
N VAL A 423 -15.77 -21.06 -11.45
CA VAL A 423 -14.92 -20.40 -12.41
C VAL A 423 -15.03 -21.32 -13.64
N THR A 424 -15.97 -21.02 -14.50
CA THR A 424 -15.97 -21.51 -15.88
C THR A 424 -14.73 -20.87 -16.48
N TYR A 425 -13.67 -21.68 -16.53
CA TYR A 425 -12.39 -21.34 -17.16
C TYR A 425 -12.55 -21.31 -18.68
#